data_45b9007ec40e0a2f45b16a931a01b748
#
_entry.id   45b9007ec40e0a2f45b16a931a01b748
#
_cell.length_a   1.000
_cell.length_b   1.000
_cell.length_c   1.000
_cell.angle_alpha   90.00
_cell.angle_beta   90.00
_cell.angle_gamma   90.00
#
_symmetry.space_group_name_H-M   'P 1'
#
loop_
_entity.id
_entity.type
_entity.pdbx_description
1 polymer ?
#
loop_
_entity_poly.entity_id
_entity_poly.type
_entity_poly.pdbx_seq_one_letter_code
_entity_poly.pdbx_strand_id
1 'polypeptide(L)'
;MYKRINVSLFLTLFLFIVTSNAYSKNDIHAVRIWPAQEYTRITIESIAPLNNDQMMLKNPERVVIDLKNIAINDVIKMLPSKLSENDPNINKIRVAQFTPTVTRVVIDLKGEARVKIFSLKPIDPYKDRLVIDLYTENQDSIAILLKQLKEKNEPAKVNLKGTPNKNIKVEKITNKEKIIINQIIVAIDAGHGGEDPGAIGKGGTREKDINLQISKKLKALIDKEKGMKAVLIRDGDYFIPLAARVKKARKIKANIFISIHADAFTRRSVRGSSIFALSEKGATSAFAKLIANKENESDLIGGVSIDDKDPLLAKTLLDLS
;
A
#
# COMPACT_ATOMS: atom_id res chain seq x y z
N MET A 1 83.98 -19.50 42.93
CA MET A 1 83.52 -19.74 41.56
C MET A 1 81.99 -19.71 41.60
N TYR A 2 81.37 -18.50 41.45
CA TYR A 2 79.92 -18.31 41.56
C TYR A 2 79.36 -18.26 40.15
N LYS A 3 78.49 -19.25 39.80
CA LYS A 3 77.67 -19.24 38.60
C LYS A 3 76.51 -18.27 38.75
N ARG A 4 76.51 -17.24 37.94
CA ARG A 4 75.37 -16.33 37.81
C ARG A 4 74.24 -17.05 37.06
N ILE A 5 73.15 -17.22 37.72
CA ILE A 5 71.86 -17.66 37.11
C ILE A 5 71.21 -16.44 36.55
N ASN A 6 71.15 -16.34 35.19
CA ASN A 6 70.35 -15.32 34.53
C ASN A 6 68.85 -15.75 34.54
N VAL A 7 68.08 -15.12 35.41
CA VAL A 7 66.62 -15.24 35.40
C VAL A 7 66.10 -14.33 34.30
N SER A 8 65.86 -14.89 33.12
CA SER A 8 65.15 -14.23 32.05
C SER A 8 63.71 -14.17 32.46
N LEU A 9 63.24 -12.97 32.83
CA LEU A 9 61.88 -12.68 33.15
C LEU A 9 61.06 -12.64 31.85
N PHE A 10 60.43 -13.77 31.49
CA PHE A 10 59.44 -13.82 30.43
C PHE A 10 58.20 -13.09 30.88
N LEU A 11 58.14 -11.78 30.60
CA LEU A 11 56.96 -10.97 30.75
C LEU A 11 56.00 -11.32 29.60
N THR A 12 55.24 -12.40 29.73
CA THR A 12 54.12 -12.71 28.84
C THR A 12 53.03 -11.63 29.07
N LEU A 13 53.09 -10.61 28.22
CA LEU A 13 52.04 -9.65 28.07
C LEU A 13 50.79 -10.38 27.51
N PHE A 14 49.93 -10.85 28.42
CA PHE A 14 48.66 -11.40 28.08
C PHE A 14 47.79 -10.24 27.58
N LEU A 15 47.88 -9.95 26.27
CA LEU A 15 47.02 -8.98 25.60
C LEU A 15 45.60 -9.56 25.63
N PHE A 16 44.80 -9.20 26.65
CA PHE A 16 43.38 -9.43 26.66
C PHE A 16 42.81 -8.59 25.53
N ILE A 17 42.70 -9.19 24.35
CA ILE A 17 41.84 -8.67 23.27
C ILE A 17 40.42 -8.81 23.77
N VAL A 18 39.92 -7.78 24.47
CA VAL A 18 38.51 -7.58 24.68
C VAL A 18 37.95 -7.31 23.28
N THR A 19 37.56 -8.36 22.59
CA THR A 19 36.69 -8.24 21.46
C THR A 19 35.37 -7.67 22.00
N SER A 20 35.33 -6.37 22.14
CA SER A 20 34.06 -5.68 22.23
C SER A 20 33.33 -6.09 20.96
N ASN A 21 32.41 -7.04 21.07
CA ASN A 21 31.35 -7.16 20.10
C ASN A 21 30.70 -5.77 20.06
N ALA A 22 31.18 -4.95 19.14
CA ALA A 22 30.46 -3.76 18.73
C ALA A 22 29.17 -4.28 18.11
N TYR A 23 28.17 -4.58 18.95
CA TYR A 23 26.81 -4.69 18.48
C TYR A 23 26.57 -3.38 17.76
N SER A 24 26.59 -3.43 16.44
CA SER A 24 26.11 -2.30 15.64
C SER A 24 24.75 -1.96 16.22
N LYS A 25 24.70 -0.83 16.93
CA LYS A 25 23.47 -0.36 17.57
C LYS A 25 22.47 -0.20 16.43
N ASN A 26 21.47 -1.09 16.36
CA ASN A 26 20.45 -0.98 15.37
C ASN A 26 19.77 0.37 15.52
N ASP A 27 19.56 1.08 14.42
CA ASP A 27 19.03 2.43 14.44
C ASP A 27 17.89 2.59 13.44
N ILE A 28 16.93 3.43 13.79
CA ILE A 28 15.80 3.73 12.91
C ILE A 28 16.25 4.72 11.84
N HIS A 29 16.06 4.32 10.58
CA HIS A 29 16.50 5.05 9.41
C HIS A 29 15.38 5.92 8.80
N ALA A 30 14.14 5.39 8.76
CA ALA A 30 13.00 6.13 8.26
C ALA A 30 11.71 5.66 8.92
N VAL A 31 10.70 6.53 8.96
CA VAL A 31 9.34 6.21 9.37
C VAL A 31 8.34 6.79 8.38
N ARG A 32 7.31 6.02 8.04
CA ARG A 32 6.29 6.41 7.06
C ARG A 32 4.92 5.95 7.52
N ILE A 33 3.88 6.69 7.16
CA ILE A 33 2.47 6.34 7.38
C ILE A 33 1.72 6.52 6.07
N TRP A 34 0.97 5.49 5.69
CA TRP A 34 0.18 5.46 4.46
C TRP A 34 -1.28 5.16 4.80
N PRO A 35 -2.14 6.18 4.94
CA PRO A 35 -3.56 5.97 5.14
C PRO A 35 -4.23 5.54 3.83
N ALA A 36 -4.93 4.42 3.86
CA ALA A 36 -5.78 3.93 2.80
C ALA A 36 -7.21 3.77 3.33
N GLN A 37 -8.18 3.61 2.43
CA GLN A 37 -9.58 3.41 2.85
C GLN A 37 -9.77 2.12 3.66
N GLU A 38 -9.00 1.08 3.36
CA GLU A 38 -9.15 -0.25 3.97
C GLU A 38 -8.22 -0.48 5.15
N TYR A 39 -7.09 0.22 5.19
CA TYR A 39 -6.08 0.05 6.24
C TYR A 39 -5.19 1.30 6.34
N THR A 40 -4.54 1.45 7.47
CA THR A 40 -3.40 2.37 7.60
C THR A 40 -2.14 1.55 7.79
N ARG A 41 -1.15 1.79 6.95
CA ARG A 41 0.18 1.17 7.07
C ARG A 41 1.15 2.11 7.76
N ILE A 42 1.83 1.59 8.79
CA ILE A 42 2.99 2.23 9.39
C ILE A 42 4.21 1.40 9.03
N THR A 43 5.25 2.04 8.51
CA THR A 43 6.54 1.41 8.21
C THR A 43 7.63 2.05 9.05
N ILE A 44 8.38 1.22 9.78
CA ILE A 44 9.57 1.60 10.52
C ILE A 44 10.76 0.91 9.85
N GLU A 45 11.63 1.71 9.24
CA GLU A 45 12.81 1.23 8.52
C GLU A 45 14.05 1.34 9.41
N SER A 46 14.89 0.30 9.42
CA SER A 46 16.06 0.18 10.28
C SER A 46 17.26 -0.39 9.56
N ILE A 47 18.44 -0.21 10.13
CA ILE A 47 19.70 -0.69 9.54
C ILE A 47 19.77 -2.23 9.54
N ALA A 48 19.18 -2.88 10.54
CA ALA A 48 19.09 -4.33 10.68
C ALA A 48 17.69 -4.73 11.16
N PRO A 49 17.29 -6.01 11.06
CA PRO A 49 15.97 -6.48 11.46
C PRO A 49 15.56 -6.01 12.87
N LEU A 50 14.33 -5.52 13.03
CA LEU A 50 13.78 -5.07 14.30
C LEU A 50 13.20 -6.26 15.08
N ASN A 51 13.76 -6.49 16.27
CA ASN A 51 13.14 -7.39 17.25
C ASN A 51 12.10 -6.62 18.04
N ASN A 52 10.87 -7.13 18.09
CA ASN A 52 9.77 -6.44 18.74
C ASN A 52 8.85 -7.40 19.51
N ASP A 53 8.24 -6.87 20.57
CA ASP A 53 7.05 -7.46 21.20
C ASP A 53 5.85 -6.59 20.90
N GLN A 54 4.68 -7.22 20.82
CA GLN A 54 3.43 -6.52 20.51
C GLN A 54 2.34 -6.93 21.49
N MET A 55 1.50 -5.98 21.85
CA MET A 55 0.29 -6.25 22.65
C MET A 55 -0.87 -5.36 22.20
N MET A 56 -2.07 -5.92 22.26
CA MET A 56 -3.32 -5.19 22.08
C MET A 56 -3.92 -4.86 23.43
N LEU A 57 -4.31 -3.62 23.64
CA LEU A 57 -4.99 -3.15 24.86
C LEU A 57 -6.37 -2.62 24.48
N LYS A 58 -7.37 -2.96 25.28
CA LYS A 58 -8.76 -2.49 25.13
C LYS A 58 -9.07 -1.37 26.12
N ASN A 59 -10.10 -0.61 25.81
CA ASN A 59 -10.66 0.46 26.66
C ASN A 59 -9.64 1.57 27.03
N PRO A 60 -9.16 2.40 26.10
CA PRO A 60 -9.43 2.42 24.65
C PRO A 60 -8.57 1.43 23.87
N GLU A 61 -9.00 1.11 22.65
CA GLU A 61 -8.27 0.23 21.73
C GLU A 61 -6.90 0.80 21.38
N ARG A 62 -5.85 0.03 21.64
CA ARG A 62 -4.45 0.44 21.41
C ARG A 62 -3.58 -0.71 20.96
N VAL A 63 -2.65 -0.43 20.08
CA VAL A 63 -1.52 -1.30 19.76
C VAL A 63 -0.28 -0.75 20.44
N VAL A 64 0.41 -1.59 21.19
CA VAL A 64 1.70 -1.26 21.81
C VAL A 64 2.76 -2.13 21.16
N ILE A 65 3.86 -1.51 20.71
CA ILE A 65 4.98 -2.19 20.08
C ILE A 65 6.25 -1.77 20.83
N ASP A 66 6.94 -2.75 21.38
CA ASP A 66 8.21 -2.58 22.06
C ASP A 66 9.36 -2.98 21.12
N LEU A 67 10.08 -1.99 20.63
CA LEU A 67 11.27 -2.17 19.80
C LEU A 67 12.48 -2.43 20.68
N LYS A 68 12.97 -3.68 20.69
CA LYS A 68 14.07 -4.12 21.55
C LYS A 68 15.42 -3.69 20.98
N ASN A 69 16.32 -3.32 21.89
CA ASN A 69 17.69 -2.85 21.60
C ASN A 69 17.72 -1.63 20.66
N ILE A 70 16.66 -0.81 20.73
CA ILE A 70 16.53 0.45 20.01
C ILE A 70 16.52 1.58 21.02
N ALA A 71 17.49 2.49 20.90
CA ALA A 71 17.41 3.78 21.57
C ALA A 71 16.58 4.74 20.73
N ILE A 72 15.77 5.55 21.39
CA ILE A 72 14.99 6.57 20.70
C ILE A 72 15.91 7.55 20.00
N ASN A 73 15.69 7.78 18.69
CA ASN A 73 16.38 8.77 17.88
C ASN A 73 15.37 9.79 17.31
N ASP A 74 15.86 10.82 16.64
CA ASP A 74 14.99 11.89 16.12
C ASP A 74 14.09 11.40 14.99
N VAL A 75 14.51 10.38 14.25
CA VAL A 75 13.69 9.80 13.16
C VAL A 75 12.43 9.14 13.72
N ILE A 76 12.56 8.25 14.75
CA ILE A 76 11.38 7.60 15.33
C ILE A 76 10.48 8.59 16.08
N LYS A 77 11.04 9.67 16.67
CA LYS A 77 10.28 10.75 17.31
C LYS A 77 9.37 11.49 16.32
N MET A 78 9.72 11.49 15.03
CA MET A 78 8.91 12.12 13.99
C MET A 78 7.67 11.29 13.61
N LEU A 79 7.56 10.02 14.05
CA LEU A 79 6.44 9.15 13.67
C LEU A 79 5.07 9.77 13.98
N PRO A 80 4.82 10.37 15.18
CA PRO A 80 3.54 11.02 15.45
C PRO A 80 3.19 12.16 14.48
N SER A 81 4.17 12.93 14.03
CA SER A 81 3.95 14.06 13.09
C SER A 81 3.65 13.62 11.66
N LYS A 82 3.86 12.33 11.33
CA LYS A 82 3.50 11.75 10.02
C LYS A 82 2.04 11.34 9.95
N LEU A 83 1.33 11.30 11.09
CA LEU A 83 -0.07 10.95 11.13
C LEU A 83 -0.92 12.04 10.47
N SER A 84 -1.75 11.67 9.51
CA SER A 84 -2.73 12.58 8.93
C SER A 84 -3.85 12.85 9.94
N GLU A 85 -4.33 14.09 10.04
CA GLU A 85 -5.48 14.47 10.86
C GLU A 85 -6.74 13.67 10.51
N ASN A 86 -6.87 13.29 9.23
CA ASN A 86 -7.99 12.52 8.70
C ASN A 86 -7.67 11.03 8.54
N ASP A 87 -6.67 10.50 9.25
CA ASP A 87 -6.40 9.05 9.21
C ASP A 87 -7.65 8.27 9.60
N PRO A 88 -8.09 7.26 8.83
CA PRO A 88 -9.34 6.56 9.11
C PRO A 88 -9.27 5.65 10.33
N ASN A 89 -8.08 5.19 10.72
CA ASN A 89 -7.89 4.11 11.69
C ASN A 89 -7.23 4.57 13.00
N ILE A 90 -6.36 5.58 12.92
CA ILE A 90 -5.51 6.00 14.02
C ILE A 90 -6.01 7.33 14.58
N ASN A 91 -6.15 7.38 15.90
CA ASN A 91 -6.44 8.59 16.63
C ASN A 91 -5.16 9.34 17.03
N LYS A 92 -4.16 8.61 17.54
CA LYS A 92 -2.91 9.19 18.02
C LYS A 92 -1.78 8.17 17.99
N ILE A 93 -0.56 8.65 17.79
CA ILE A 93 0.67 7.85 17.97
C ILE A 93 1.53 8.52 19.02
N ARG A 94 2.14 7.71 19.89
CA ARG A 94 3.10 8.14 20.91
C ARG A 94 4.35 7.29 20.82
N VAL A 95 5.50 7.91 20.99
CA VAL A 95 6.80 7.24 21.01
C VAL A 95 7.57 7.70 22.23
N ALA A 96 8.11 6.77 22.99
CA ALA A 96 8.91 7.07 24.19
C ALA A 96 9.98 6.00 24.43
N GLN A 97 11.07 6.39 25.09
CA GLN A 97 11.99 5.43 25.67
C GLN A 97 11.32 4.79 26.87
N PHE A 98 11.03 3.49 26.81
CA PHE A 98 10.35 2.75 27.86
C PHE A 98 11.34 2.19 28.90
N THR A 99 12.45 1.62 28.41
CA THR A 99 13.61 1.23 29.21
C THR A 99 14.88 1.71 28.49
N PRO A 100 16.07 1.67 29.11
CA PRO A 100 17.30 2.08 28.42
C PRO A 100 17.54 1.37 27.08
N THR A 101 16.94 0.18 26.87
CA THR A 101 17.12 -0.64 25.68
C THR A 101 15.84 -0.86 24.87
N VAL A 102 14.70 -0.28 25.27
CA VAL A 102 13.40 -0.48 24.60
C VAL A 102 12.77 0.85 24.26
N THR A 103 12.52 1.08 22.99
CA THR A 103 11.67 2.17 22.51
C THR A 103 10.25 1.65 22.31
N ARG A 104 9.28 2.27 22.97
CA ARG A 104 7.86 1.93 22.90
C ARG A 104 7.11 2.83 21.95
N VAL A 105 6.39 2.23 21.01
CA VAL A 105 5.43 2.90 20.14
C VAL A 105 4.02 2.49 20.58
N VAL A 106 3.17 3.48 20.86
CA VAL A 106 1.76 3.28 21.21
C VAL A 106 0.90 3.92 20.15
N ILE A 107 0.01 3.14 19.57
CA ILE A 107 -0.93 3.56 18.52
C ILE A 107 -2.33 3.48 19.13
N ASP A 108 -2.95 4.64 19.38
CA ASP A 108 -4.33 4.75 19.85
C ASP A 108 -5.25 4.65 18.63
N LEU A 109 -6.16 3.67 18.59
CA LEU A 109 -7.04 3.40 17.48
C LEU A 109 -8.36 4.15 17.61
N LYS A 110 -9.03 4.41 16.49
CA LYS A 110 -10.38 5.00 16.45
C LYS A 110 -11.50 4.01 16.74
N GLY A 111 -11.20 2.70 16.68
CA GLY A 111 -12.12 1.60 16.94
C GLY A 111 -11.41 0.26 16.89
N GLU A 112 -12.16 -0.83 16.92
CA GLU A 112 -11.60 -2.18 16.76
C GLU A 112 -10.92 -2.30 15.40
N ALA A 113 -9.74 -2.87 15.38
CA ALA A 113 -8.97 -3.09 14.17
C ALA A 113 -8.25 -4.45 14.22
N ARG A 114 -8.20 -5.11 13.08
CA ARG A 114 -7.32 -6.25 12.89
C ARG A 114 -5.92 -5.73 12.57
N VAL A 115 -4.95 -6.16 13.33
CA VAL A 115 -3.56 -5.72 13.22
C VAL A 115 -2.72 -6.84 12.62
N LYS A 116 -1.92 -6.52 11.59
CA LYS A 116 -0.87 -7.39 11.07
C LYS A 116 0.47 -6.70 11.23
N ILE A 117 1.43 -7.40 11.84
CA ILE A 117 2.80 -6.90 12.01
C ILE A 117 3.75 -7.93 11.40
N PHE A 118 4.60 -7.49 10.50
CA PHE A 118 5.56 -8.36 9.81
C PHE A 118 6.81 -7.59 9.39
N SER A 119 7.89 -8.33 9.15
CA SER A 119 9.15 -7.77 8.70
C SER A 119 9.37 -8.00 7.20
N LEU A 120 9.94 -7.01 6.54
CA LEU A 120 10.37 -7.08 5.15
C LEU A 120 11.89 -6.97 5.09
N LYS A 121 12.50 -7.84 4.30
CA LYS A 121 13.93 -7.82 4.01
C LYS A 121 14.31 -6.59 3.18
N PRO A 122 15.58 -6.19 3.20
CA PRO A 122 16.09 -5.13 2.33
C PRO A 122 15.81 -5.42 0.86
N ILE A 123 15.36 -4.38 0.16
CA ILE A 123 15.26 -4.30 -1.30
C ILE A 123 15.56 -2.87 -1.72
N ASP A 124 16.46 -2.67 -2.67
CA ASP A 124 16.87 -1.31 -3.08
C ASP A 124 15.67 -0.44 -3.49
N PRO A 125 15.56 0.78 -2.95
CA PRO A 125 16.47 1.51 -2.05
C PRO A 125 16.21 1.30 -0.55
N TYR A 126 15.31 0.41 -0.15
CA TYR A 126 14.85 0.20 1.23
C TYR A 126 15.73 -0.78 2.01
N LYS A 127 15.88 -0.51 3.31
CA LYS A 127 16.55 -1.38 4.29
C LYS A 127 15.55 -2.38 4.91
N ASP A 128 15.90 -2.97 6.06
CA ASP A 128 14.96 -3.78 6.84
C ASP A 128 13.77 -2.93 7.30
N ARG A 129 12.55 -3.45 7.16
CA ARG A 129 11.32 -2.74 7.50
C ARG A 129 10.45 -3.57 8.41
N LEU A 130 9.99 -2.97 9.51
CA LEU A 130 8.87 -3.45 10.30
C LEU A 130 7.62 -2.76 9.79
N VAL A 131 6.65 -3.54 9.32
CA VAL A 131 5.38 -3.06 8.77
C VAL A 131 4.26 -3.37 9.77
N ILE A 132 3.43 -2.38 10.03
CA ILE A 132 2.23 -2.48 10.86
C ILE A 132 1.04 -2.07 10.01
N ASP A 133 0.18 -3.02 9.66
CA ASP A 133 -1.07 -2.80 8.92
C ASP A 133 -2.26 -2.87 9.88
N LEU A 134 -3.03 -1.80 9.93
CA LEU A 134 -4.20 -1.63 10.78
C LEU A 134 -5.45 -1.64 9.91
N TYR A 135 -6.21 -2.74 9.92
CA TYR A 135 -7.44 -2.91 9.15
C TYR A 135 -8.65 -2.62 10.03
N THR A 136 -9.50 -1.68 9.65
CA THR A 136 -10.78 -1.47 10.33
C THR A 136 -11.74 -2.61 10.03
N GLU A 137 -12.36 -3.18 11.07
CA GLU A 137 -13.34 -4.27 10.89
C GLU A 137 -14.63 -3.82 10.23
N ASN A 138 -14.97 -2.53 10.33
CA ASN A 138 -16.26 -1.98 9.90
C ASN A 138 -16.27 -1.29 8.52
N GLN A 139 -15.16 -1.22 7.81
CA GLN A 139 -15.14 -0.65 6.46
C GLN A 139 -14.97 -1.76 5.42
N ASP A 140 -16.09 -2.34 5.01
CA ASP A 140 -16.11 -3.07 3.75
C ASP A 140 -15.88 -2.03 2.64
N SER A 141 -14.60 -1.93 2.20
CA SER A 141 -14.16 -1.06 1.11
C SER A 141 -14.99 -1.27 -0.16
N ILE A 142 -15.63 -2.44 -0.25
CA ILE A 142 -16.55 -2.80 -1.31
C ILE A 142 -17.90 -2.16 -1.08
N ALA A 143 -18.37 -2.05 0.15
CA ALA A 143 -19.57 -1.28 0.45
C ALA A 143 -19.36 0.18 0.04
N ILE A 144 -18.18 0.76 0.25
CA ILE A 144 -17.82 2.11 -0.20
C ILE A 144 -17.79 2.19 -1.73
N LEU A 145 -17.15 1.23 -2.40
CA LEU A 145 -17.14 1.17 -3.87
C LEU A 145 -18.55 0.97 -4.44
N LEU A 146 -19.36 0.09 -3.83
CA LEU A 146 -20.75 -0.11 -4.21
C LEU A 146 -21.62 1.12 -3.89
N LYS A 147 -21.33 1.85 -2.82
CA LYS A 147 -22.00 3.11 -2.49
C LYS A 147 -21.69 4.18 -3.52
N GLN A 148 -20.41 4.33 -3.93
CA GLN A 148 -20.03 5.21 -5.04
C GLN A 148 -20.72 4.84 -6.35
N LEU A 149 -21.00 3.53 -6.58
CA LEU A 149 -21.78 3.08 -7.71
C LEU A 149 -23.27 3.44 -7.61
N LYS A 150 -23.83 3.48 -6.40
CA LYS A 150 -25.27 3.78 -6.18
C LYS A 150 -25.56 5.28 -6.15
N GLU A 151 -24.70 6.11 -5.56
CA GLU A 151 -24.96 7.53 -5.34
C GLU A 151 -25.17 8.37 -6.62
N LYS A 152 -24.67 7.88 -7.77
CA LYS A 152 -24.93 8.53 -9.08
C LYS A 152 -26.16 7.98 -9.84
N ASN A 153 -26.86 7.01 -9.30
CA ASN A 153 -28.04 6.40 -9.93
C ASN A 153 -29.39 6.96 -9.42
N GLU A 154 -29.39 7.97 -8.56
CA GLU A 154 -30.63 8.68 -8.27
C GLU A 154 -31.02 9.53 -9.50
N PRO A 155 -32.19 9.29 -10.11
CA PRO A 155 -32.64 10.14 -11.19
C PRO A 155 -32.84 11.53 -10.61
N ALA A 156 -32.28 12.54 -11.27
CA ALA A 156 -32.56 13.94 -10.95
C ALA A 156 -34.06 14.11 -10.83
N LYS A 157 -34.53 14.51 -9.65
CA LYS A 157 -35.95 14.89 -9.45
C LYS A 157 -36.22 16.10 -10.32
N VAL A 158 -36.76 15.87 -11.49
CA VAL A 158 -37.30 16.92 -12.35
C VAL A 158 -38.56 17.43 -11.64
N ASN A 159 -38.44 18.62 -11.09
CA ASN A 159 -39.53 19.32 -10.43
C ASN A 159 -40.47 19.86 -11.51
N LEU A 160 -41.39 19.03 -11.97
CA LEU A 160 -42.47 19.45 -12.84
C LEU A 160 -43.56 20.13 -11.98
N LYS A 161 -43.41 21.43 -11.73
CA LYS A 161 -44.54 22.29 -11.37
C LYS A 161 -45.29 22.59 -12.66
N GLY A 162 -46.32 21.86 -12.93
CA GLY A 162 -47.30 22.12 -14.00
C GLY A 162 -48.70 21.79 -13.49
N THR A 163 -49.56 22.79 -13.50
CA THR A 163 -50.96 22.82 -13.12
C THR A 163 -51.79 21.70 -13.74
N PRO A 164 -52.81 21.19 -13.05
CA PRO A 164 -53.66 20.10 -13.57
C PRO A 164 -54.67 20.62 -14.56
N ASN A 165 -54.62 20.11 -15.79
CA ASN A 165 -55.74 20.25 -16.72
C ASN A 165 -56.47 18.90 -16.86
N LYS A 166 -57.78 18.95 -16.69
CA LYS A 166 -58.71 17.82 -16.71
C LYS A 166 -58.91 17.30 -18.13
N ASN A 167 -59.14 15.98 -18.21
CA ASN A 167 -59.69 15.20 -19.34
C ASN A 167 -58.75 14.80 -20.45
N ILE A 168 -58.11 13.62 -20.28
CA ILE A 168 -57.79 12.72 -21.38
C ILE A 168 -58.01 11.28 -20.90
N LYS A 169 -58.83 10.51 -21.65
CA LYS A 169 -59.09 9.08 -21.48
C LYS A 169 -57.78 8.29 -21.45
N VAL A 170 -57.64 7.46 -20.44
CA VAL A 170 -56.49 6.53 -20.32
C VAL A 170 -56.77 5.33 -21.22
N GLU A 171 -56.19 5.29 -22.38
CA GLU A 171 -55.95 4.03 -23.09
C GLU A 171 -54.65 3.40 -22.53
N LYS A 172 -54.74 2.11 -22.24
CA LYS A 172 -53.66 1.25 -21.78
C LYS A 172 -52.48 1.37 -22.70
N ILE A 173 -51.38 1.98 -22.27
CA ILE A 173 -50.07 1.83 -22.88
C ILE A 173 -49.35 0.69 -22.16
N THR A 174 -49.36 -0.41 -22.89
CA THR A 174 -48.55 -1.61 -22.68
C THR A 174 -47.10 -1.29 -22.40
N ASN A 175 -46.54 -2.03 -21.46
CA ASN A 175 -45.12 -2.39 -21.28
C ASN A 175 -44.11 -1.44 -21.92
N LYS A 176 -43.72 -0.38 -21.24
CA LYS A 176 -42.40 0.16 -21.40
C LYS A 176 -41.45 -0.90 -20.84
N GLU A 177 -40.88 -1.71 -21.72
CA GLU A 177 -39.63 -2.43 -21.43
C GLU A 177 -38.66 -1.40 -20.89
N LYS A 178 -38.37 -1.50 -19.58
CA LYS A 178 -37.33 -0.75 -18.94
C LYS A 178 -36.04 -1.23 -19.59
N ILE A 179 -35.54 -0.51 -20.58
CA ILE A 179 -34.22 -0.77 -21.15
C ILE A 179 -33.26 -0.65 -19.98
N ILE A 180 -32.93 -1.79 -19.40
CA ILE A 180 -31.83 -1.89 -18.43
C ILE A 180 -30.58 -1.65 -19.27
N ILE A 181 -30.16 -0.38 -19.35
CA ILE A 181 -28.85 -0.05 -19.89
C ILE A 181 -27.88 -0.68 -18.89
N ASN A 182 -27.36 -1.87 -19.20
CA ASN A 182 -26.28 -2.47 -18.44
C ASN A 182 -25.09 -1.49 -18.51
N GLN A 183 -24.88 -0.79 -17.41
CA GLN A 183 -23.79 0.17 -17.30
C GLN A 183 -22.45 -0.59 -17.39
N ILE A 184 -21.57 -0.21 -18.33
CA ILE A 184 -20.23 -0.76 -18.45
C ILE A 184 -19.39 -0.19 -17.32
N ILE A 185 -18.91 -1.05 -16.42
CA ILE A 185 -18.05 -0.69 -15.30
C ILE A 185 -16.59 -0.89 -15.72
N VAL A 186 -15.82 0.20 -15.69
CA VAL A 186 -14.39 0.21 -15.98
C VAL A 186 -13.62 0.36 -14.68
N ALA A 187 -12.89 -0.67 -14.27
CA ALA A 187 -11.94 -0.59 -13.17
C ALA A 187 -10.63 0.03 -13.69
N ILE A 188 -10.21 1.12 -13.09
CA ILE A 188 -8.96 1.79 -13.42
C ILE A 188 -7.98 1.56 -12.28
N ASP A 189 -6.90 0.88 -12.58
CA ASP A 189 -5.81 0.60 -11.67
C ASP A 189 -4.66 1.57 -11.92
N ALA A 190 -4.39 2.45 -10.97
CA ALA A 190 -3.19 3.26 -10.98
C ALA A 190 -2.04 2.44 -10.41
N GLY A 191 -1.08 2.04 -11.21
CA GLY A 191 0.06 1.23 -10.79
C GLY A 191 0.83 1.85 -9.61
N HIS A 192 1.51 1.02 -8.83
CA HIS A 192 2.30 1.42 -7.66
C HIS A 192 1.47 2.06 -6.53
N GLY A 193 2.12 2.84 -5.66
CA GLY A 193 1.48 3.59 -4.56
C GLY A 193 2.11 3.33 -3.20
N GLY A 194 1.97 4.28 -2.27
CA GLY A 194 2.52 4.17 -0.92
C GLY A 194 4.02 3.92 -0.90
N GLU A 195 4.43 2.80 -0.33
CA GLU A 195 5.84 2.35 -0.25
C GLU A 195 6.47 2.13 -1.63
N ASP A 196 5.70 1.74 -2.63
CA ASP A 196 6.19 1.49 -3.96
C ASP A 196 6.09 2.77 -4.82
N PRO A 197 7.22 3.45 -5.10
CA PRO A 197 7.22 4.66 -5.91
C PRO A 197 7.07 4.38 -7.41
N GLY A 198 7.28 3.14 -7.86
CA GLY A 198 7.53 2.83 -9.26
C GLY A 198 8.83 3.46 -9.76
N ALA A 199 8.94 3.72 -11.04
CA ALA A 199 10.07 4.39 -11.60
C ALA A 199 10.22 5.83 -11.08
N ILE A 200 11.47 6.26 -10.86
CA ILE A 200 11.79 7.62 -10.43
C ILE A 200 12.46 8.37 -11.57
N GLY A 201 11.76 9.38 -12.08
CA GLY A 201 12.25 10.23 -13.15
C GLY A 201 13.34 11.20 -12.69
N LYS A 202 14.01 11.82 -13.66
CA LYS A 202 14.99 12.87 -13.40
C LYS A 202 14.26 14.06 -12.73
N GLY A 203 14.68 14.43 -11.54
CA GLY A 203 14.03 15.50 -10.75
C GLY A 203 13.08 14.94 -9.67
N GLY A 204 13.09 13.64 -9.44
CA GLY A 204 12.36 13.03 -8.32
C GLY A 204 10.87 12.76 -8.59
N THR A 205 10.40 12.95 -9.81
CA THR A 205 9.01 12.59 -10.19
C THR A 205 8.83 11.09 -10.08
N ARG A 206 7.84 10.65 -9.33
CA ARG A 206 7.55 9.24 -9.08
C ARG A 206 6.44 8.75 -9.99
N GLU A 207 6.58 7.55 -10.51
CA GLU A 207 5.61 6.91 -11.38
C GLU A 207 4.22 6.82 -10.73
N LYS A 208 4.16 6.41 -9.45
CA LYS A 208 2.91 6.31 -8.69
C LYS A 208 2.07 7.58 -8.71
N ASP A 209 2.70 8.75 -8.68
CA ASP A 209 2.01 10.05 -8.67
C ASP A 209 1.43 10.36 -10.04
N ILE A 210 2.18 10.07 -11.11
CA ILE A 210 1.74 10.23 -12.50
C ILE A 210 0.59 9.29 -12.82
N ASN A 211 0.73 8.00 -12.45
CA ASN A 211 -0.30 6.99 -12.68
C ASN A 211 -1.62 7.37 -12.02
N LEU A 212 -1.58 7.87 -10.77
CA LEU A 212 -2.78 8.32 -10.06
C LEU A 212 -3.44 9.53 -10.74
N GLN A 213 -2.64 10.50 -11.20
CA GLN A 213 -3.15 11.68 -11.90
C GLN A 213 -3.81 11.31 -13.24
N ILE A 214 -3.16 10.45 -14.03
CA ILE A 214 -3.71 9.95 -15.30
C ILE A 214 -5.00 9.18 -15.05
N SER A 215 -5.01 8.28 -14.06
CA SER A 215 -6.19 7.48 -13.68
C SER A 215 -7.39 8.36 -13.29
N LYS A 216 -7.17 9.43 -12.52
CA LYS A 216 -8.23 10.37 -12.15
C LYS A 216 -8.77 11.13 -13.36
N LYS A 217 -7.90 11.54 -14.30
CA LYS A 217 -8.32 12.19 -15.55
C LYS A 217 -9.11 11.23 -16.43
N LEU A 218 -8.62 10.00 -16.60
CA LEU A 218 -9.30 8.97 -17.38
C LEU A 218 -10.69 8.65 -16.78
N LYS A 219 -10.77 8.49 -15.47
CA LYS A 219 -12.06 8.33 -14.78
C LYS A 219 -13.03 9.44 -15.12
N ALA A 220 -12.58 10.70 -15.05
CA ALA A 220 -13.44 11.86 -15.34
C ALA A 220 -13.92 11.89 -16.82
N LEU A 221 -13.16 11.34 -17.75
CA LEU A 221 -13.56 11.19 -19.14
C LEU A 221 -14.58 10.06 -19.31
N ILE A 222 -14.30 8.88 -18.78
CA ILE A 222 -15.22 7.72 -18.87
C ILE A 222 -16.56 8.01 -18.20
N ASP A 223 -16.57 8.71 -17.06
CA ASP A 223 -17.80 9.06 -16.35
C ASP A 223 -18.71 10.05 -17.13
N LYS A 224 -18.20 10.68 -18.19
CA LYS A 224 -19.00 11.52 -19.10
C LYS A 224 -19.68 10.71 -20.19
N GLU A 225 -19.17 9.50 -20.48
CA GLU A 225 -19.72 8.65 -21.51
C GLU A 225 -21.04 8.00 -21.05
N LYS A 226 -22.05 8.08 -21.92
CA LYS A 226 -23.37 7.51 -21.61
C LYS A 226 -23.28 5.98 -21.51
N GLY A 227 -23.75 5.44 -20.39
CA GLY A 227 -23.77 4.00 -20.16
C GLY A 227 -22.42 3.44 -19.66
N MET A 228 -21.45 4.29 -19.34
CA MET A 228 -20.17 3.89 -18.76
C MET A 228 -19.96 4.48 -17.37
N LYS A 229 -19.20 3.79 -16.55
CA LYS A 229 -18.77 4.27 -15.23
C LYS A 229 -17.38 3.75 -14.90
N ALA A 230 -16.50 4.64 -14.44
CA ALA A 230 -15.19 4.27 -13.98
C ALA A 230 -15.08 4.22 -12.45
N VAL A 231 -14.34 3.24 -11.97
CA VAL A 231 -14.00 3.06 -10.55
C VAL A 231 -12.49 2.96 -10.43
N LEU A 232 -11.92 3.80 -9.58
CA LEU A 232 -10.49 3.72 -9.26
C LEU A 232 -10.24 2.58 -8.27
N ILE A 233 -9.26 1.74 -8.54
CA ILE A 233 -8.79 0.69 -7.62
C ILE A 233 -8.11 1.31 -6.41
N ARG A 234 -7.29 2.37 -6.63
CA ARG A 234 -6.84 3.29 -5.59
C ARG A 234 -7.10 4.73 -5.99
N ASP A 235 -7.48 5.55 -5.05
CA ASP A 235 -7.83 6.97 -5.23
C ASP A 235 -6.85 7.92 -4.53
N GLY A 236 -5.90 7.36 -3.76
CA GLY A 236 -4.87 8.04 -2.99
C GLY A 236 -3.48 7.42 -3.13
N ASP A 237 -2.52 7.98 -2.41
CA ASP A 237 -1.15 7.47 -2.36
C ASP A 237 -1.01 6.41 -1.26
N TYR A 238 -1.43 5.19 -1.57
CA TYR A 238 -1.27 3.99 -0.74
C TYR A 238 -1.05 2.77 -1.63
N PHE A 239 -0.36 1.77 -1.09
CA PHE A 239 -0.06 0.54 -1.79
C PHE A 239 -1.24 -0.42 -1.74
N ILE A 240 -1.53 -1.08 -2.85
CA ILE A 240 -2.46 -2.21 -2.92
C ILE A 240 -1.72 -3.39 -3.55
N PRO A 241 -1.65 -4.55 -2.88
CA PRO A 241 -1.06 -5.76 -3.46
C PRO A 241 -1.70 -6.11 -4.80
N LEU A 242 -0.91 -6.60 -5.75
CA LEU A 242 -1.36 -6.89 -7.13
C LEU A 242 -2.60 -7.79 -7.14
N ALA A 243 -2.58 -8.85 -6.34
CA ALA A 243 -3.71 -9.75 -6.19
C ALA A 243 -4.98 -9.06 -5.66
N ALA A 244 -4.85 -8.13 -4.73
CA ALA A 244 -5.97 -7.38 -4.17
C ALA A 244 -6.60 -6.43 -5.21
N ARG A 245 -5.80 -5.88 -6.15
CA ARG A 245 -6.30 -5.02 -7.25
C ARG A 245 -7.28 -5.78 -8.13
N VAL A 246 -6.90 -6.98 -8.56
CA VAL A 246 -7.77 -7.87 -9.37
C VAL A 246 -9.01 -8.30 -8.60
N LYS A 247 -8.85 -8.66 -7.31
CA LYS A 247 -9.97 -9.02 -6.44
C LYS A 247 -10.99 -7.87 -6.29
N LYS A 248 -10.52 -6.63 -6.14
CA LYS A 248 -11.37 -5.44 -6.11
C LYS A 248 -12.15 -5.27 -7.41
N ALA A 249 -11.49 -5.36 -8.57
CA ALA A 249 -12.14 -5.26 -9.87
C ALA A 249 -13.23 -6.33 -10.07
N ARG A 250 -12.94 -7.58 -9.70
CA ARG A 250 -13.91 -8.69 -9.75
C ARG A 250 -15.12 -8.45 -8.85
N LYS A 251 -14.90 -7.96 -7.63
CA LYS A 251 -15.98 -7.71 -6.67
C LYS A 251 -16.95 -6.62 -7.12
N ILE A 252 -16.47 -5.57 -7.77
CA ILE A 252 -17.35 -4.55 -8.38
C ILE A 252 -17.96 -5.00 -9.70
N LYS A 253 -17.71 -6.25 -10.14
CA LYS A 253 -18.13 -6.80 -11.42
C LYS A 253 -17.72 -5.92 -12.60
N ALA A 254 -16.47 -5.43 -12.58
CA ALA A 254 -15.95 -4.64 -13.67
C ALA A 254 -15.99 -5.43 -14.99
N ASN A 255 -16.45 -4.77 -16.07
CA ASN A 255 -16.45 -5.31 -17.41
C ASN A 255 -15.08 -5.17 -18.09
N ILE A 256 -14.35 -4.11 -17.69
CA ILE A 256 -13.03 -3.77 -18.24
C ILE A 256 -12.12 -3.44 -17.06
N PHE A 257 -10.88 -3.94 -17.11
CA PHE A 257 -9.80 -3.59 -16.18
C PHE A 257 -8.68 -2.91 -16.97
N ILE A 258 -8.30 -1.70 -16.56
CA ILE A 258 -7.23 -0.92 -17.19
C ILE A 258 -6.20 -0.61 -16.13
N SER A 259 -4.97 -1.11 -16.27
CA SER A 259 -3.84 -0.72 -15.44
C SER A 259 -3.01 0.34 -16.16
N ILE A 260 -2.59 1.38 -15.42
CA ILE A 260 -1.88 2.54 -15.93
C ILE A 260 -0.50 2.59 -15.29
N HIS A 261 0.53 2.59 -16.12
CA HIS A 261 1.92 2.67 -15.78
C HIS A 261 2.64 3.76 -16.58
N ALA A 262 3.72 4.30 -16.05
CA ALA A 262 4.57 5.32 -16.69
C ALA A 262 6.03 4.93 -16.57
N ASP A 263 6.38 3.81 -17.18
CA ASP A 263 7.69 3.20 -17.14
C ASP A 263 8.84 4.15 -17.53
N ALA A 264 9.94 4.08 -16.78
CA ALA A 264 11.18 4.71 -17.18
C ALA A 264 12.00 3.76 -18.05
N PHE A 265 12.65 4.32 -19.07
CA PHE A 265 13.58 3.59 -19.92
C PHE A 265 14.98 4.22 -19.85
N THR A 266 16.02 3.39 -19.96
CA THR A 266 17.42 3.83 -19.89
C THR A 266 17.79 4.80 -21.02
N ARG A 267 17.22 4.62 -22.21
CA ARG A 267 17.43 5.51 -23.36
C ARG A 267 16.47 6.69 -23.32
N ARG A 268 16.98 7.88 -23.19
CA ARG A 268 16.20 9.14 -23.17
C ARG A 268 15.40 9.44 -24.44
N SER A 269 15.75 8.80 -25.56
CA SER A 269 15.06 8.95 -26.86
C SER A 269 13.77 8.14 -26.94
N VAL A 270 13.55 7.18 -26.06
CA VAL A 270 12.32 6.37 -26.05
C VAL A 270 11.16 7.26 -25.63
N ARG A 271 10.13 7.33 -26.48
CA ARG A 271 8.92 8.10 -26.30
C ARG A 271 7.74 7.33 -26.86
N GLY A 272 6.55 7.70 -26.42
CA GLY A 272 5.31 7.11 -26.89
C GLY A 272 4.58 6.35 -25.80
N SER A 273 3.49 5.72 -26.17
CA SER A 273 2.68 4.86 -25.30
C SER A 273 2.48 3.50 -25.95
N SER A 274 2.34 2.47 -25.15
CA SER A 274 2.00 1.12 -25.59
C SER A 274 0.78 0.63 -24.83
N ILE A 275 -0.04 -0.16 -25.50
CA ILE A 275 -1.17 -0.84 -24.89
C ILE A 275 -0.90 -2.34 -25.00
N PHE A 276 -0.96 -3.02 -23.86
CA PHE A 276 -0.83 -4.47 -23.78
C PHE A 276 -2.18 -5.06 -23.40
N ALA A 277 -2.62 -6.06 -24.14
CA ALA A 277 -3.76 -6.88 -23.76
C ALA A 277 -3.26 -8.16 -23.10
N LEU A 278 -3.93 -8.57 -22.03
CA LEU A 278 -3.62 -9.84 -21.37
C LEU A 278 -3.92 -11.00 -22.32
N SER A 279 -3.05 -12.01 -22.30
CA SER A 279 -3.17 -13.24 -23.07
C SER A 279 -3.11 -14.44 -22.14
N GLU A 280 -3.97 -15.43 -22.37
CA GLU A 280 -3.92 -16.71 -21.64
C GLU A 280 -2.59 -17.46 -21.82
N LYS A 281 -1.83 -17.11 -22.84
CA LYS A 281 -0.51 -17.70 -23.15
C LYS A 281 0.67 -16.90 -22.56
N GLY A 282 0.39 -15.89 -21.73
CA GLY A 282 1.40 -15.00 -21.15
C GLY A 282 1.98 -14.00 -22.14
N ALA A 283 3.05 -13.30 -21.73
CA ALA A 283 3.71 -12.28 -22.54
C ALA A 283 4.43 -12.89 -23.75
N THR A 284 4.05 -12.44 -24.94
CA THR A 284 4.55 -13.02 -26.22
C THR A 284 5.85 -12.39 -26.71
N SER A 285 6.23 -11.21 -26.21
CA SER A 285 7.47 -10.53 -26.59
C SER A 285 8.43 -10.41 -25.42
N ALA A 286 9.74 -10.37 -25.70
CA ALA A 286 10.77 -10.16 -24.68
C ALA A 286 10.56 -8.83 -23.91
N PHE A 287 10.08 -7.80 -24.60
CA PHE A 287 9.78 -6.50 -24.00
C PHE A 287 8.57 -6.58 -23.05
N ALA A 288 7.50 -7.25 -23.46
CA ALA A 288 6.34 -7.46 -22.58
C ALA A 288 6.69 -8.29 -21.34
N LYS A 289 7.56 -9.30 -21.47
CA LYS A 289 8.08 -10.08 -20.34
C LYS A 289 8.89 -9.22 -19.38
N LEU A 290 9.76 -8.35 -19.91
CA LEU A 290 10.56 -7.45 -19.08
C LEU A 290 9.67 -6.51 -18.25
N ILE A 291 8.65 -5.92 -18.86
CA ILE A 291 7.69 -5.07 -18.18
C ILE A 291 6.92 -5.87 -17.12
N ALA A 292 6.36 -7.03 -17.48
CA ALA A 292 5.60 -7.86 -16.55
C ALA A 292 6.44 -8.24 -15.32
N ASN A 293 7.70 -8.64 -15.51
CA ASN A 293 8.59 -8.96 -14.40
C ASN A 293 8.83 -7.77 -13.50
N LYS A 294 9.09 -6.58 -14.06
CA LYS A 294 9.30 -5.36 -13.32
C LYS A 294 8.06 -4.97 -12.50
N GLU A 295 6.87 -5.06 -13.11
CA GLU A 295 5.63 -4.74 -12.41
C GLU A 295 5.30 -5.76 -11.30
N ASN A 296 5.68 -7.03 -11.47
CA ASN A 296 5.53 -8.06 -10.44
C ASN A 296 6.44 -7.83 -9.21
N GLU A 297 7.53 -7.06 -9.35
CA GLU A 297 8.38 -6.66 -8.21
C GLU A 297 7.70 -5.67 -7.26
N SER A 298 6.62 -5.03 -7.70
CA SER A 298 5.82 -4.10 -6.89
C SER A 298 5.41 -4.68 -5.53
N ASP A 299 5.01 -5.95 -5.49
CA ASP A 299 4.64 -6.63 -4.24
C ASP A 299 5.82 -6.85 -3.30
N LEU A 300 7.05 -6.96 -3.81
CA LEU A 300 8.27 -7.05 -2.99
C LEU A 300 8.61 -5.69 -2.37
N ILE A 301 8.47 -4.62 -3.13
CA ILE A 301 8.75 -3.24 -2.68
C ILE A 301 7.67 -2.77 -1.73
N GLY A 302 6.40 -2.89 -2.12
CA GLY A 302 5.24 -2.50 -1.34
C GLY A 302 5.04 -3.35 -0.10
N GLY A 303 5.54 -4.58 -0.11
CA GLY A 303 5.51 -5.53 1.00
C GLY A 303 4.15 -6.18 1.18
N VAL A 304 4.14 -7.48 0.96
CA VAL A 304 2.96 -8.34 1.19
C VAL A 304 3.31 -9.33 2.29
N SER A 305 2.40 -9.51 3.26
CA SER A 305 2.56 -10.56 4.27
C SER A 305 2.54 -11.93 3.58
N ILE A 306 3.45 -12.82 4.01
CA ILE A 306 3.54 -14.19 3.47
C ILE A 306 2.21 -14.95 3.65
N ASP A 307 1.45 -14.60 4.69
CA ASP A 307 0.15 -15.21 5.00
C ASP A 307 -0.97 -14.78 4.02
N ASP A 308 -0.76 -13.72 3.25
CA ASP A 308 -1.71 -13.24 2.23
C ASP A 308 -1.53 -13.89 0.86
N LYS A 309 -0.57 -14.81 0.73
CA LYS A 309 -0.37 -15.58 -0.51
C LYS A 309 -1.45 -16.66 -0.64
N ASP A 310 -2.60 -16.27 -1.19
CA ASP A 310 -3.56 -17.22 -1.72
C ASP A 310 -2.92 -17.96 -2.93
N PRO A 311 -2.80 -19.30 -2.90
CA PRO A 311 -2.20 -20.06 -3.99
C PRO A 311 -2.89 -19.84 -5.35
N LEU A 312 -4.18 -19.52 -5.34
CA LEU A 312 -4.96 -19.19 -6.54
C LEU A 312 -4.54 -17.85 -7.15
N LEU A 313 -4.10 -16.90 -6.31
CA LEU A 313 -3.64 -15.58 -6.72
C LEU A 313 -2.21 -15.61 -7.26
N ALA A 314 -1.35 -16.46 -6.68
CA ALA A 314 -0.01 -16.70 -7.24
C ALA A 314 -0.09 -17.24 -8.67
N LYS A 315 -1.08 -18.12 -8.96
CA LYS A 315 -1.33 -18.63 -10.30
C LYS A 315 -1.86 -17.55 -11.24
N THR A 316 -2.72 -16.64 -10.76
CA THR A 316 -3.25 -15.53 -11.57
C THR A 316 -2.16 -14.51 -11.92
N LEU A 317 -1.19 -14.28 -11.04
CA LEU A 317 -0.03 -13.42 -11.32
C LEU A 317 0.94 -14.05 -12.31
N LEU A 318 1.14 -15.38 -12.22
CA LEU A 318 1.92 -16.14 -13.21
C LEU A 318 1.26 -16.15 -14.59
N ASP A 319 -0.08 -16.09 -14.66
CA ASP A 319 -0.83 -15.98 -15.94
C ASP A 319 -0.77 -14.56 -16.53
N LEU A 320 -0.29 -13.56 -15.79
CA LEU A 320 -0.06 -12.19 -16.24
C LEU A 320 1.38 -11.95 -16.73
N SER A 321 2.30 -12.90 -16.47
CA SER A 321 3.73 -12.80 -16.81
C SER A 321 4.09 -13.44 -18.15
#